data_b35d8397b402c8d0ff0c44a2e9c546d4
#
_entry.id   b35d8397b402c8d0ff0c44a2e9c546d4
#
_cell.length_a   1.000
_cell.length_b   1.000
_cell.length_c   1.000
_cell.angle_alpha   90.00
_cell.angle_beta   90.00
_cell.angle_gamma   90.00
#
_symmetry.space_group_name_H-M   'P 1'
#
loop_
_entity.id
_entity.type
_entity.pdbx_description
1 polymer ?
#
loop_
_entity_poly.entity_id
_entity_poly.type
_entity_poly.pdbx_seq_one_letter_code
_entity_poly.pdbx_strand_id
1 'polypeptide(L)' 'MDKDSLEDSWLHFKDKVKEEWHKLTDDDLDVIDGKRDQLLGKIQERHGITPDEAEKQLTAWHHKNPTNFFERY' A
#
# COMPACT_ATOMS: atom_id res chain seq x y z
N MET A 1 -8.59 20.05 -8.82
CA MET A 1 -7.70 20.07 -7.67
C MET A 1 -7.93 18.89 -6.75
N ASP A 2 -9.17 18.71 -6.35
CA ASP A 2 -9.45 17.63 -5.41
C ASP A 2 -9.13 16.27 -5.99
N LYS A 3 -9.47 16.11 -7.25
CA LYS A 3 -9.20 14.87 -7.93
C LYS A 3 -7.69 14.60 -7.99
N ASP A 4 -6.95 15.65 -8.25
CA ASP A 4 -5.49 15.53 -8.29
C ASP A 4 -4.94 15.16 -6.93
N SER A 5 -5.56 15.71 -5.87
CA SER A 5 -5.10 15.41 -4.52
C SER A 5 -5.22 13.93 -4.19
N LEU A 6 -6.30 13.29 -4.64
CA LEU A 6 -6.49 11.87 -4.39
C LEU A 6 -5.44 11.04 -5.10
N GLU A 7 -5.19 11.37 -6.36
CA GLU A 7 -4.16 10.67 -7.11
C GLU A 7 -2.78 10.95 -6.53
N ASP A 8 -2.56 12.19 -6.14
CA ASP A 8 -1.29 12.55 -5.55
C ASP A 8 -1.05 11.80 -4.26
N SER A 9 -2.09 11.54 -3.49
CA SER A 9 -1.93 10.82 -2.23
C SER A 9 -1.29 9.45 -2.48
N TRP A 10 -1.82 8.68 -3.42
CA TRP A 10 -1.24 7.38 -3.72
C TRP A 10 0.14 7.53 -4.31
N LEU A 11 0.30 8.42 -5.28
CA LEU A 11 1.60 8.63 -5.91
C LEU A 11 2.63 9.06 -4.88
N HIS A 12 2.20 9.87 -3.92
CA HIS A 12 3.09 10.33 -2.87
C HIS A 12 3.52 9.17 -1.96
N PHE A 13 2.61 8.26 -1.69
CA PHE A 13 2.89 7.17 -0.76
C PHE A 13 3.46 5.92 -1.42
N LYS A 14 3.48 5.87 -2.74
CA LYS A 14 4.06 4.72 -3.44
C LYS A 14 5.48 4.45 -2.98
N ASP A 15 6.29 5.48 -2.91
CA ASP A 15 7.69 5.32 -2.49
C ASP A 15 7.76 4.81 -1.07
N LYS A 16 6.90 5.32 -0.20
CA LYS A 16 6.91 4.89 1.19
C LYS A 16 6.50 3.43 1.33
N VAL A 17 5.54 3.01 0.54
CA VAL A 17 5.14 1.61 0.51
C VAL A 17 6.30 0.75 0.05
N LYS A 18 6.99 1.18 -0.99
CA LYS A 18 8.11 0.44 -1.52
C LYS A 18 9.27 0.38 -0.53
N GLU A 19 9.45 1.44 0.25
CA GLU A 19 10.48 1.43 1.28
C GLU A 19 10.18 0.41 2.37
N GLU A 20 8.91 0.28 2.72
CA GLU A 20 8.53 -0.67 3.76
C GLU A 20 8.59 -2.10 3.25
N TRP A 21 8.15 -2.31 2.02
CA TRP A 21 8.10 -3.64 1.42
C TRP A 21 8.95 -3.61 0.14
N HIS A 22 10.25 -3.81 0.30
CA HIS A 22 11.22 -3.63 -0.77
C HIS A 22 11.02 -4.57 -1.95
N LYS A 23 10.39 -5.70 -1.71
CA LYS A 23 10.22 -6.69 -2.77
C LYS A 23 9.10 -6.34 -3.74
N LEU A 24 8.32 -5.33 -3.43
CA LEU A 24 7.30 -4.86 -4.36
C LEU A 24 7.97 -4.12 -5.51
N THR A 25 7.48 -4.37 -6.72
CA THR A 25 8.00 -3.69 -7.90
C THR A 25 7.08 -2.54 -8.27
N ASP A 26 7.56 -1.72 -9.20
CA ASP A 26 6.72 -0.63 -9.70
C ASP A 26 5.44 -1.15 -10.34
N ASP A 27 5.55 -2.29 -11.05
CA ASP A 27 4.37 -2.92 -11.64
C ASP A 27 3.37 -3.33 -10.56
N ASP A 28 3.89 -3.88 -9.46
CA ASP A 28 3.03 -4.25 -8.35
C ASP A 28 2.29 -3.03 -7.81
N LEU A 29 3.01 -1.94 -7.67
CA LEU A 29 2.40 -0.72 -7.15
C LEU A 29 1.33 -0.17 -8.09
N ASP A 30 1.55 -0.30 -9.38
CA ASP A 30 0.55 0.10 -10.36
C ASP A 30 -0.73 -0.73 -10.24
N VAL A 31 -0.56 -2.03 -10.02
CA VAL A 31 -1.70 -2.93 -9.83
C VAL A 31 -2.45 -2.57 -8.54
N ILE A 32 -1.70 -2.28 -7.49
CA ILE A 32 -2.29 -1.93 -6.20
C ILE A 32 -3.16 -0.68 -6.33
N ASP A 33 -2.62 0.35 -6.96
CA ASP A 33 -3.37 1.57 -7.28
C ASP A 33 -4.18 2.07 -6.08
N GLY A 34 -3.58 2.03 -4.90
CA GLY A 34 -4.20 2.55 -3.70
C GLY A 34 -5.25 1.64 -3.09
N LYS A 35 -5.37 0.41 -3.56
CA LYS A 35 -6.36 -0.52 -3.04
C LYS A 35 -5.74 -1.41 -1.97
N ARG A 36 -6.32 -1.37 -0.79
CA ARG A 36 -5.78 -2.09 0.35
C ARG A 36 -5.70 -3.60 0.11
N ASP A 37 -6.74 -4.16 -0.49
CA ASP A 37 -6.77 -5.60 -0.74
C ASP A 37 -5.63 -6.02 -1.67
N GLN A 38 -5.40 -5.22 -2.70
CA GLN A 38 -4.33 -5.52 -3.63
C GLN A 38 -2.97 -5.41 -2.95
N LEU A 39 -2.82 -4.41 -2.10
CA LEU A 39 -1.56 -4.24 -1.37
C LEU A 39 -1.29 -5.44 -0.47
N LEU A 40 -2.30 -5.89 0.27
CA LEU A 40 -2.15 -7.06 1.12
C LEU A 40 -1.74 -8.28 0.31
N GLY A 41 -2.38 -8.48 -0.83
CA GLY A 41 -2.06 -9.62 -1.67
C GLY A 41 -0.62 -9.58 -2.15
N LYS A 42 -0.16 -8.41 -2.56
CA LYS A 42 1.20 -8.28 -3.03
C LYS A 42 2.22 -8.47 -1.92
N ILE A 43 1.92 -7.96 -0.73
CA ILE A 43 2.80 -8.15 0.41
C ILE A 43 2.96 -9.64 0.70
N GLN A 44 1.85 -10.35 0.76
CA GLN A 44 1.90 -11.79 1.01
C GLN A 44 2.71 -12.52 -0.05
N GLU A 45 2.47 -12.17 -1.29
CA GLU A 45 3.06 -12.87 -2.41
C GLU A 45 4.56 -12.61 -2.49
N ARG A 46 4.96 -11.36 -2.36
CA ARG A 46 6.37 -11.00 -2.55
C ARG A 46 7.23 -11.33 -1.34
N HIS A 47 6.67 -11.21 -0.14
CA HIS A 47 7.42 -11.47 1.08
C HIS A 47 7.20 -12.86 1.63
N GLY A 48 6.28 -13.63 1.07
CA GLY A 48 6.04 -14.99 1.52
C GLY A 48 5.57 -15.10 2.94
N ILE A 49 4.69 -14.18 3.34
CA ILE A 49 4.16 -14.18 4.70
C ILE A 49 2.68 -14.50 4.72
N THR A 50 2.16 -14.77 5.91
CA THR A 50 0.75 -15.11 6.04
C THR A 50 -0.11 -13.87 5.89
N PRO A 51 -1.42 -14.06 5.59
CA PRO A 51 -2.35 -12.94 5.55
C PRO A 51 -2.38 -12.16 6.87
N ASP A 52 -2.33 -12.87 7.99
CA ASP A 52 -2.34 -12.22 9.29
C ASP A 52 -1.12 -11.33 9.48
N GLU A 53 0.04 -11.81 9.07
CA GLU A 53 1.25 -11.05 9.20
C GLU A 53 1.22 -9.83 8.28
N ALA A 54 0.74 -10.01 7.06
CA ALA A 54 0.63 -8.89 6.12
C ALA A 54 -0.31 -7.81 6.67
N GLU A 55 -1.43 -8.26 7.23
CA GLU A 55 -2.40 -7.34 7.81
C GLU A 55 -1.79 -6.56 8.95
N LYS A 56 -1.04 -7.25 9.80
CA LYS A 56 -0.39 -6.63 10.94
C LYS A 56 0.62 -5.57 10.48
N GLN A 57 1.42 -5.92 9.50
CA GLN A 57 2.42 -4.99 8.98
C GLN A 57 1.77 -3.78 8.34
N LEU A 58 0.72 -4.00 7.57
CA LEU A 58 0.02 -2.90 6.91
C LEU A 58 -0.64 -1.98 7.92
N THR A 59 -1.26 -2.54 8.95
CA THR A 59 -1.88 -1.74 9.99
C THR A 59 -0.84 -0.87 10.70
N ALA A 60 0.30 -1.46 11.04
CA ALA A 60 1.37 -0.71 11.69
C ALA A 60 1.89 0.40 10.77
N TRP A 61 2.05 0.09 9.49
CA TRP A 61 2.51 1.09 8.55
C TRP A 61 1.52 2.24 8.42
N HIS A 62 0.23 1.90 8.38
CA HIS A 62 -0.82 2.92 8.25
C HIS A 62 -0.85 3.85 9.46
N HIS A 63 -0.55 3.33 10.63
CA HIS A 63 -0.47 4.16 11.82
C HIS A 63 0.64 5.19 11.72
N LYS A 64 1.76 4.80 11.12
CA LYS A 64 2.87 5.71 10.92
C LYS A 64 2.64 6.66 9.75
N ASN A 65 1.86 6.24 8.77
CA ASN A 65 1.64 6.99 7.54
C ASN A 65 0.16 7.09 7.24
N PRO A 66 -0.58 7.89 8.02
CA PRO A 66 -2.03 8.01 7.81
C PRO A 66 -2.32 8.47 6.39
N THR A 67 -3.31 7.85 5.78
CA THR A 67 -3.65 8.17 4.42
C THR A 67 -5.12 7.91 4.18
N ASN A 68 -5.70 8.63 3.24
CA ASN A 68 -7.11 8.52 2.93
C ASN A 68 -7.41 7.56 1.81
N PHE A 69 -6.42 7.13 1.06
CA PHE A 69 -6.74 6.30 -0.10
C PHE A 69 -7.22 4.91 0.27
N PHE A 70 -7.03 4.50 1.53
CA PHE A 70 -7.54 3.22 2.00
C PHE A 70 -8.90 3.31 2.65
N GLU A 71 -9.46 4.48 2.78
CA GLU A 71 -10.67 4.65 3.59
C GLU A 71 -11.93 4.10 2.95
N ARG A 72 -11.84 3.72 1.72
CA ARG A 72 -13.03 3.24 1.06
C ARG A 72 -13.39 1.82 1.42
N TYR A 73 -12.60 1.23 2.19
CA TYR A 73 -12.81 -0.14 2.61
C TYR A 73 -13.18 -0.20 4.06
#